data_c88aa935891cfa2a6e766cb95cd1c166
#
_entry.id   c88aa935891cfa2a6e766cb95cd1c166
#
_cell.length_a   1.000
_cell.length_b   1.000
_cell.length_c   1.000
_cell.angle_alpha   90.00
_cell.angle_beta   90.00
_cell.angle_gamma   90.00
#
_symmetry.space_group_name_H-M   'P 1'
#
loop_
_entity.id
_entity.type
_entity.pdbx_description
1 polymer ?
#
loop_
_entity_poly.entity_id
_entity_poly.type
_entity_poly.pdbx_seq_one_letter_code
_entity_poly.pdbx_strand_id
1 'polypeptide(L)'
;CTGGNQGLGVSNASVMAAYAIQLGVPIECIIEEDQSKNTYENLYNAQKIIKGQGYSQPTLVTLDLYTRRAVATAHKIGWKNIVLGISVFTWRASLWVQVVSNSFSANIVSLRSNRNDIQ
;
A
#
# COMPACT_ATOMS: atom_id res chain seq x y z
N CYS A 1 2.78 0.57 -4.30
CA CYS A 1 2.79 -0.77 -3.68
C CYS A 1 3.97 -0.85 -2.72
N THR A 2 3.77 -1.33 -1.51
CA THR A 2 4.86 -1.51 -0.54
C THR A 2 4.88 -2.92 0.03
N GLY A 3 6.06 -3.44 0.31
CA GLY A 3 6.26 -4.73 0.95
C GLY A 3 7.45 -5.48 0.38
N GLY A 4 8.39 -5.80 1.27
CA GLY A 4 9.62 -6.47 0.91
C GLY A 4 9.47 -7.97 0.66
N ASN A 5 10.61 -8.61 0.41
CA ASN A 5 10.69 -10.05 0.20
C ASN A 5 10.58 -10.80 1.54
N GLN A 6 9.63 -11.71 1.66
CA GLN A 6 9.40 -12.55 2.82
C GLN A 6 10.09 -13.92 2.71
N GLY A 7 11.15 -14.03 1.91
CA GLY A 7 11.90 -15.27 1.73
C GLY A 7 11.42 -16.15 0.56
N LEU A 8 10.47 -15.68 -0.23
CA LEU A 8 9.92 -16.42 -1.39
C LEU A 8 10.56 -16.03 -2.73
N GLY A 9 11.65 -15.24 -2.71
CA GLY A 9 12.34 -14.80 -3.92
C GLY A 9 11.69 -13.62 -4.66
N VAL A 10 10.45 -13.25 -4.30
CA VAL A 10 9.70 -12.15 -4.91
C VAL A 10 9.17 -11.24 -3.80
N SER A 11 9.20 -9.92 -4.01
CA SER A 11 8.66 -8.98 -3.03
C SER A 11 7.13 -8.90 -3.11
N ASN A 12 6.51 -8.57 -1.99
CA ASN A 12 5.07 -8.32 -1.95
C ASN A 12 4.67 -7.14 -2.87
N ALA A 13 5.52 -6.12 -2.93
CA ALA A 13 5.31 -4.97 -3.81
C ALA A 13 5.23 -5.39 -5.28
N SER A 14 6.15 -6.26 -5.73
CA SER A 14 6.17 -6.75 -7.12
C SER A 14 4.95 -7.59 -7.47
N VAL A 15 4.49 -8.43 -6.55
CA VAL A 15 3.26 -9.24 -6.77
C VAL A 15 2.03 -8.31 -6.91
N MET A 16 1.92 -7.31 -6.05
CA MET A 16 0.82 -6.34 -6.12
C MET A 16 0.89 -5.48 -7.40
N ALA A 17 2.09 -5.07 -7.79
CA ALA A 17 2.31 -4.33 -9.04
C ALA A 17 1.88 -5.15 -10.26
N ALA A 18 2.30 -6.40 -10.35
CA ALA A 18 1.91 -7.31 -11.44
C ALA A 18 0.38 -7.47 -11.51
N TYR A 19 -0.28 -7.63 -10.36
CA TYR A 19 -1.74 -7.72 -10.31
C TYR A 19 -2.43 -6.42 -10.73
N ALA A 20 -1.93 -5.28 -10.28
CA ALA A 20 -2.45 -3.97 -10.69
C ALA A 20 -2.35 -3.77 -12.22
N ILE A 21 -1.24 -4.17 -12.83
CA ILE A 21 -1.05 -4.13 -14.28
C ILE A 21 -2.09 -5.02 -14.99
N GLN A 22 -2.34 -6.23 -14.48
CA GLN A 22 -3.38 -7.11 -15.03
C GLN A 22 -4.77 -6.49 -14.98
N LEU A 23 -5.03 -5.65 -13.98
CA LEU A 23 -6.29 -4.91 -13.85
C LEU A 23 -6.35 -3.62 -14.69
N GLY A 24 -5.31 -3.33 -15.47
CA GLY A 24 -5.27 -2.20 -16.39
C GLY A 24 -4.64 -0.92 -15.84
N VAL A 25 -3.96 -0.98 -14.70
CA VAL A 25 -3.20 0.16 -14.18
C VAL A 25 -1.93 0.32 -15.01
N PRO A 26 -1.68 1.50 -15.62
CA PRO A 26 -0.45 1.76 -16.37
C PRO A 26 0.79 1.59 -15.49
N ILE A 27 1.83 0.96 -16.03
CA ILE A 27 3.06 0.68 -15.29
C ILE A 27 3.74 1.96 -14.78
N GLU A 28 3.65 3.04 -15.53
CA GLU A 28 4.18 4.36 -15.15
C GLU A 28 3.48 5.00 -13.94
N CYS A 29 2.29 4.48 -13.58
CA CYS A 29 1.54 4.89 -12.41
C CYS A 29 1.84 4.04 -11.17
N ILE A 30 2.72 3.04 -11.29
CA ILE A 30 3.03 2.10 -10.22
C ILE A 30 4.45 2.37 -9.71
N ILE A 31 4.55 2.56 -8.40
CA ILE A 31 5.83 2.63 -7.71
C ILE A 31 5.91 1.47 -6.74
N GLU A 32 6.96 0.69 -6.83
CA GLU A 32 7.23 -0.44 -5.95
C GLU A 32 8.22 -0.01 -4.85
N GLU A 33 7.89 -0.34 -3.62
CA GLU A 33 8.77 -0.24 -2.46
C GLU A 33 8.96 -1.65 -1.89
N ASP A 34 10.10 -2.24 -2.11
CA ASP A 34 10.39 -3.65 -1.86
C ASP A 34 11.42 -3.89 -0.73
N GLN A 35 11.88 -2.83 -0.06
CA GLN A 35 12.92 -2.92 0.96
C GLN A 35 12.36 -3.12 2.38
N SER A 36 11.10 -2.81 2.58
CA SER A 36 10.47 -2.86 3.90
C SER A 36 10.23 -4.28 4.40
N LYS A 37 10.44 -4.49 5.70
CA LYS A 37 10.31 -5.78 6.39
C LYS A 37 9.11 -5.86 7.33
N ASN A 38 8.48 -4.74 7.62
CA ASN A 38 7.36 -4.63 8.55
C ASN A 38 6.45 -3.44 8.21
N THR A 39 5.31 -3.36 8.87
CA THR A 39 4.32 -2.30 8.63
C THR A 39 4.87 -0.88 8.84
N TYR A 40 5.74 -0.69 9.83
CA TYR A 40 6.35 0.61 10.08
C TYR A 40 7.23 1.04 8.90
N GLU A 41 8.10 0.17 8.44
CA GLU A 41 8.98 0.43 7.30
C GLU A 41 8.19 0.64 6.00
N ASN A 42 7.14 -0.15 5.77
CA ASN A 42 6.24 0.04 4.64
C ASN A 42 5.73 1.47 4.55
N LEU A 43 5.19 1.97 5.64
CA LEU A 43 4.61 3.31 5.69
C LEU A 43 5.68 4.41 5.71
N TYR A 44 6.78 4.18 6.39
CA TYR A 44 7.88 5.14 6.47
C TYR A 44 8.57 5.33 5.10
N ASN A 45 8.86 4.24 4.39
CA ASN A 45 9.45 4.30 3.07
C ASN A 45 8.49 4.88 2.04
N ALA A 46 7.21 4.48 2.09
CA ALA A 46 6.17 5.08 1.26
C ALA A 46 6.05 6.58 1.50
N GLN A 47 6.15 7.05 2.74
CA GLN A 47 6.12 8.48 3.06
C GLN A 47 7.25 9.26 2.37
N LYS A 48 8.45 8.69 2.35
CA LYS A 48 9.58 9.32 1.66
C LYS A 48 9.32 9.47 0.16
N ILE A 49 8.80 8.41 -0.46
CA ILE A 49 8.46 8.41 -1.89
C ILE A 49 7.38 9.45 -2.17
N ILE A 50 6.30 9.46 -1.38
CA ILE A 50 5.17 10.39 -1.53
C ILE A 50 5.63 11.84 -1.43
N LYS A 51 6.44 12.15 -0.43
CA LYS A 51 7.01 13.50 -0.25
C LYS A 51 7.93 13.89 -1.40
N GLY A 52 8.76 12.95 -1.87
CA GLY A 52 9.65 13.18 -3.00
C GLY A 52 8.92 13.46 -4.31
N GLN A 53 7.72 12.91 -4.48
CA GLN A 53 6.84 13.14 -5.64
C GLN A 53 5.92 14.36 -5.49
N GLY A 54 5.94 15.06 -4.35
CA GLY A 54 5.11 16.23 -4.11
C GLY A 54 3.63 15.94 -3.82
N TYR A 55 3.28 14.72 -3.47
CA TYR A 55 1.90 14.37 -3.10
C TYR A 55 1.61 14.69 -1.65
N SER A 56 0.41 15.22 -1.38
CA SER A 56 0.01 15.71 -0.04
C SER A 56 -1.03 14.85 0.68
N GLN A 57 -1.85 14.11 -0.06
CA GLN A 57 -2.97 13.34 0.50
C GLN A 57 -2.93 11.88 0.01
N PRO A 58 -2.18 11.01 0.68
CA PRO A 58 -2.19 9.60 0.35
C PRO A 58 -3.48 8.92 0.81
N THR A 59 -3.95 7.97 0.00
CA THR A 59 -4.98 7.03 0.42
C THR A 59 -4.31 5.73 0.84
N LEU A 60 -4.54 5.32 2.08
CA LEU A 60 -4.05 4.07 2.62
C LEU A 60 -5.06 2.95 2.34
N VAL A 61 -4.64 1.95 1.59
CA VAL A 61 -5.42 0.75 1.32
C VAL A 61 -4.73 -0.44 1.96
N THR A 62 -5.43 -1.15 2.81
CA THR A 62 -4.93 -2.34 3.51
C THR A 62 -6.09 -3.27 3.85
N LEU A 63 -5.79 -4.50 4.26
CA LEU A 63 -6.83 -5.42 4.73
C LEU A 63 -7.45 -4.92 6.02
N ASP A 64 -8.75 -5.18 6.21
CA ASP A 64 -9.53 -4.71 7.37
C ASP A 64 -8.84 -5.02 8.71
N LEU A 65 -8.37 -6.25 8.88
CA LEU A 65 -7.66 -6.69 10.09
C LEU A 65 -6.41 -5.86 10.43
N TYR A 66 -5.80 -5.23 9.43
CA TYR A 66 -4.57 -4.45 9.61
C TYR A 66 -4.81 -2.95 9.63
N THR A 67 -6.02 -2.49 9.32
CA THR A 67 -6.36 -1.07 9.19
C THR A 67 -6.02 -0.28 10.46
N ARG A 68 -6.44 -0.76 11.62
CA ARG A 68 -6.16 -0.06 12.90
C ARG A 68 -4.67 0.11 13.16
N ARG A 69 -3.89 -0.95 12.93
CA ARG A 69 -2.44 -0.91 13.09
C ARG A 69 -1.77 0.00 12.08
N ALA A 70 -2.18 -0.06 10.82
CA ALA A 70 -1.64 0.78 9.77
C ALA A 70 -1.91 2.27 10.02
N VAL A 71 -3.13 2.63 10.41
CA VAL A 71 -3.51 4.02 10.75
C VAL A 71 -2.72 4.52 11.96
N ALA A 72 -2.66 3.76 13.05
CA ALA A 72 -1.91 4.15 14.23
C ALA A 72 -0.42 4.35 13.91
N THR A 73 0.16 3.47 13.09
CA THR A 73 1.54 3.60 12.63
C THR A 73 1.73 4.83 11.76
N ALA A 74 0.82 5.09 10.83
CA ALA A 74 0.88 6.26 9.97
C ALA A 74 0.82 7.57 10.76
N HIS A 75 -0.05 7.67 11.75
CA HIS A 75 -0.08 8.82 12.67
C HIS A 75 1.23 8.96 13.45
N LYS A 76 1.80 7.86 13.93
CA LYS A 76 3.07 7.86 14.67
C LYS A 76 4.24 8.40 13.84
N ILE A 77 4.26 8.14 12.55
CA ILE A 77 5.30 8.67 11.62
C ILE A 77 4.96 10.06 11.07
N GLY A 78 3.87 10.68 11.53
CA GLY A 78 3.53 12.07 11.23
C GLY A 78 2.67 12.28 9.99
N TRP A 79 1.94 11.25 9.50
CA TRP A 79 0.94 11.45 8.46
C TRP A 79 -0.31 12.09 9.04
N LYS A 80 -0.61 13.32 8.63
CA LYS A 80 -1.74 14.10 9.16
C LYS A 80 -3.02 13.93 8.35
N ASN A 81 -2.91 13.71 7.04
CA ASN A 81 -4.03 13.71 6.09
C ASN A 81 -4.10 12.37 5.37
N ILE A 82 -4.46 11.30 6.09
CA ILE A 82 -4.64 9.99 5.50
C ILE A 82 -6.11 9.78 5.19
N VAL A 83 -6.40 9.41 3.95
CA VAL A 83 -7.71 8.87 3.57
C VAL A 83 -7.62 7.35 3.62
N LEU A 84 -8.56 6.72 4.30
CA LEU A 84 -8.68 5.27 4.29
C LEU A 84 -9.44 4.83 3.04
N GLY A 85 -8.78 3.99 2.23
CA GLY A 85 -9.47 3.22 1.22
C GLY A 85 -10.28 2.11 1.90
N ILE A 86 -11.43 1.78 1.33
CA ILE A 86 -12.27 0.70 1.84
C ILE A 86 -11.54 -0.63 1.60
N SER A 87 -11.19 -1.28 2.68
CA SER A 87 -10.77 -2.66 2.65
C SER A 87 -12.00 -3.54 2.44
N VAL A 88 -12.06 -4.25 1.34
CA VAL A 88 -13.14 -5.21 1.11
C VAL A 88 -12.86 -6.47 1.91
N PHE A 89 -13.59 -6.64 3.00
CA PHE A 89 -13.68 -7.91 3.68
C PHE A 89 -14.53 -8.86 2.83
N THR A 90 -13.90 -9.73 2.06
CA THR A 90 -14.62 -10.79 1.37
C THR A 90 -14.77 -11.99 2.30
N TRP A 91 -15.88 -12.07 2.98
CA TRP A 91 -16.33 -13.23 3.77
C TRP A 91 -16.24 -14.58 3.01
N ARG A 92 -16.17 -14.57 1.68
CA ARG A 92 -16.24 -15.77 0.84
C ARG A 92 -14.92 -16.35 0.31
N ALA A 93 -13.80 -15.72 0.58
CA ALA A 93 -12.49 -16.22 0.14
C ALA A 93 -11.67 -16.80 1.30
N SER A 94 -12.31 -17.58 2.18
CA SER A 94 -11.81 -17.86 3.51
C SER A 94 -10.59 -18.77 3.64
N LEU A 95 -10.15 -19.47 2.59
CA LEU A 95 -8.97 -20.34 2.67
C LEU A 95 -7.75 -19.79 1.92
N TRP A 96 -7.95 -19.21 0.76
CA TRP A 96 -6.85 -18.64 -0.03
C TRP A 96 -6.35 -17.29 0.49
N VAL A 97 -7.27 -16.48 1.03
CA VAL A 97 -6.91 -15.19 1.64
C VAL A 97 -6.12 -15.39 2.93
N GLN A 98 -6.34 -16.47 3.67
CA GLN A 98 -5.63 -16.74 4.90
C GLN A 98 -4.17 -17.18 4.69
N VAL A 99 -3.89 -17.92 3.62
CA VAL A 99 -2.52 -18.26 3.21
C VAL A 99 -1.79 -17.02 2.69
N VAL A 100 -2.49 -16.17 1.95
CA VAL A 100 -1.95 -14.90 1.45
C VAL A 100 -1.85 -13.86 2.58
N SER A 101 -2.77 -13.82 3.56
CA SER A 101 -2.76 -12.81 4.64
C SER A 101 -1.65 -13.04 5.68
N ASN A 102 -1.19 -14.26 5.89
CA ASN A 102 -0.04 -14.54 6.76
C ASN A 102 1.28 -14.05 6.13
N SER A 103 1.32 -13.89 4.82
CA SER A 103 2.45 -13.34 4.06
C SER A 103 2.29 -11.86 3.68
N PHE A 104 1.08 -11.32 3.74
CA PHE A 104 0.74 -9.98 3.23
C PHE A 104 0.35 -9.00 4.33
N SER A 105 1.34 -8.33 4.91
CA SER A 105 1.14 -6.96 5.41
C SER A 105 1.14 -5.99 4.21
N ALA A 106 0.34 -6.30 3.19
CA ALA A 106 0.32 -5.51 1.98
C ALA A 106 -0.46 -4.22 2.21
N ASN A 107 0.26 -3.13 2.32
CA ASN A 107 -0.32 -1.80 2.33
C ASN A 107 -0.23 -1.25 0.91
N ILE A 108 -1.36 -1.12 0.23
CA ILE A 108 -1.42 -0.39 -1.04
C ILE A 108 -1.64 1.07 -0.68
N VAL A 109 -0.72 1.92 -1.08
CA VAL A 109 -0.89 3.37 -0.98
C VAL A 109 -1.27 3.87 -2.37
N SER A 110 -2.52 4.30 -2.55
CA SER A 110 -2.98 4.97 -3.76
C SER A 110 -2.80 6.47 -3.60
N LEU A 111 -2.22 7.09 -4.60
CA LEU A 111 -1.97 8.52 -4.63
C LEU A 111 -3.03 9.18 -5.52
N ARG A 112 -3.84 10.02 -4.93
CA ARG A 112 -4.73 10.88 -5.69
C ARG A 112 -3.96 12.16 -6.04
N SER A 113 -3.64 12.34 -7.32
CA SER A 113 -3.16 13.62 -7.83
C SER A 113 -4.31 14.63 -7.72
N ASN A 114 -4.13 15.65 -6.91
CA ASN A 114 -4.99 16.82 -6.95
C ASN A 114 -4.53 17.66 -8.15
N ARG A 115 -5.02 17.31 -9.34
CA ARG A 115 -4.88 18.18 -10.51
C ARG A 115 -5.83 19.35 -10.36
N ASN A 116 -5.47 20.32 -9.55
CA ASN A 116 -5.97 21.67 -9.65
C ASN A 116 -4.95 22.53 -10.40
N ASP A 117 -4.65 22.15 -11.61
CA ASP A 117 -3.93 23.00 -12.56
C ASP A 117 -4.49 22.76 -13.95
N ILE A 118 -5.65 23.34 -14.18
CA ILE A 118 -6.04 23.72 -15.53
C ILE A 118 -6.69 25.09 -15.42
N GLN A 119 -5.90 26.10 -15.58
CA GLN A 119 -6.29 27.28 -16.35
C GLN A 119 -5.08 27.79 -17.10
#